data_432555afd17493d789f205b6bf04dcd6
#
_entry.id   432555afd17493d789f205b6bf04dcd6
#
_cell.length_a   1.000
_cell.length_b   1.000
_cell.length_c   1.000
_cell.angle_alpha   90.00
_cell.angle_beta   90.00
_cell.angle_gamma   90.00
#
_symmetry.space_group_name_H-M   'P 1'
#
loop_
_entity.id
_entity.type
_entity.pdbx_description
1 polymer ?
#
loop_
_entity_poly.entity_id
_entity_poly.type
_entity_poly.pdbx_seq_one_letter_code
_entity_poly.pdbx_strand_id
1 'polypeptide(L)'
;MSKSSCEKMVSKHVVWLDSYVTRQDRNILNKHNSGLLWFTGLSAAGKSTIAHLVEKELFKREIRAYVFDGDNIRHGLNSNLGFSREDRKENLRRIAEVSKLFVDAGFIVLACFISPYRDDRAYIRQRFAGDNFFEIYVKCSIAECIKRDPKGQYDKALKGIIPNYTGVSAPYEEPENPDLIINTEVMDLTSSVQRVLDFLDHTILAGKTQGRDLTPLPTSIKG
;
A
#
# COMPACT_ATOMS: atom_id res chain seq x y z
N MET A 1 30.17 4.59 16.11
CA MET A 1 29.20 3.65 15.54
C MET A 1 27.95 3.69 16.39
N SER A 2 27.04 4.58 16.14
CA SER A 2 25.82 4.77 16.94
C SER A 2 24.65 4.21 16.14
N LYS A 3 24.07 3.11 16.62
CA LYS A 3 22.78 2.60 16.16
C LYS A 3 21.73 3.63 16.54
N SER A 4 21.26 4.41 15.58
CA SER A 4 20.08 5.24 15.72
C SER A 4 18.88 4.30 15.79
N SER A 5 18.53 3.87 17.00
CA SER A 5 17.26 3.23 17.31
C SER A 5 16.16 4.29 17.25
N CYS A 6 15.41 4.30 16.13
CA CYS A 6 14.12 4.95 16.10
C CYS A 6 13.15 4.07 16.90
N GLU A 7 13.39 3.93 18.21
CA GLU A 7 12.44 3.32 19.13
C GLU A 7 11.21 4.21 19.22
N LYS A 8 10.05 3.61 18.93
CA LYS A 8 8.76 4.21 19.21
C LYS A 8 8.72 4.70 20.66
N MET A 9 8.62 6.01 20.87
CA MET A 9 8.15 6.53 22.15
C MET A 9 6.66 6.21 22.26
N VAL A 10 6.36 4.95 22.59
CA VAL A 10 5.03 4.61 23.11
C VAL A 10 4.95 5.27 24.48
N SER A 11 3.93 6.10 24.70
CA SER A 11 3.70 6.69 26.03
C SER A 11 3.71 5.58 27.08
N LYS A 12 4.43 5.80 28.19
CA LYS A 12 4.53 4.83 29.31
C LYS A 12 3.17 4.45 29.91
N HIS A 13 2.12 5.17 29.54
CA HIS A 13 0.76 5.00 30.05
C HIS A 13 -0.19 4.33 29.03
N VAL A 14 0.31 3.85 27.89
CA VAL A 14 -0.51 3.17 26.89
C VAL A 14 -0.28 1.67 27.01
N VAL A 15 -1.35 0.94 27.32
CA VAL A 15 -1.36 -0.52 27.42
C VAL A 15 -2.05 -1.08 26.18
N TRP A 16 -1.44 -2.09 25.56
CA TRP A 16 -2.07 -2.81 24.45
C TRP A 16 -3.18 -3.71 25.00
N LEU A 17 -4.37 -3.60 24.41
CA LEU A 17 -5.50 -4.46 24.70
C LEU A 17 -5.68 -5.45 23.55
N ASP A 18 -5.62 -6.74 23.85
CA ASP A 18 -5.84 -7.80 22.87
C ASP A 18 -7.32 -7.89 22.47
N SER A 19 -7.57 -8.04 21.17
CA SER A 19 -8.92 -8.21 20.66
C SER A 19 -9.38 -9.66 20.77
N TYR A 20 -10.65 -9.88 21.17
CA TYR A 20 -11.29 -11.20 21.13
C TYR A 20 -11.51 -11.70 19.70
N VAL A 21 -11.71 -10.80 18.75
CA VAL A 21 -11.85 -11.13 17.33
C VAL A 21 -10.52 -10.88 16.65
N THR A 22 -9.87 -11.93 16.19
CA THR A 22 -8.57 -11.88 15.55
C THR A 22 -8.69 -11.63 14.04
N ARG A 23 -7.58 -11.28 13.38
CA ARG A 23 -7.50 -11.23 11.93
C ARG A 23 -7.88 -12.56 11.28
N GLN A 24 -7.50 -13.69 11.91
CA GLN A 24 -7.86 -15.02 11.43
C GLN A 24 -9.38 -15.21 11.40
N ASP A 25 -10.08 -14.82 12.47
CA ASP A 25 -11.55 -14.93 12.53
C ASP A 25 -12.22 -14.10 11.44
N ARG A 26 -11.71 -12.88 11.17
CA ARG A 26 -12.18 -12.01 10.09
C ARG A 26 -11.93 -12.61 8.71
N ASN A 27 -10.75 -13.21 8.49
CA ASN A 27 -10.42 -13.89 7.24
C ASN A 27 -11.34 -15.09 6.97
N ILE A 28 -11.65 -15.87 8.02
CA ILE A 28 -12.61 -16.99 7.94
C ILE A 28 -14.00 -16.47 7.54
N LEU A 29 -14.49 -15.42 8.22
CA LEU A 29 -15.78 -14.80 7.92
C LEU A 29 -15.83 -14.26 6.48
N ASN A 30 -14.77 -13.67 6.01
CA ASN A 30 -14.64 -13.11 4.67
C ASN A 30 -14.41 -14.19 3.60
N LYS A 31 -14.06 -15.43 3.97
CA LYS A 31 -13.68 -16.55 3.08
C LYS A 31 -12.43 -16.26 2.23
N HIS A 32 -11.62 -15.30 2.63
CA HIS A 32 -10.35 -14.98 2.00
C HIS A 32 -9.35 -14.42 3.00
N ASN A 33 -8.06 -14.56 2.70
CA ASN A 33 -7.00 -13.93 3.48
C ASN A 33 -6.91 -12.43 3.17
N SER A 34 -6.30 -11.71 4.09
CA SER A 34 -6.02 -10.28 3.96
C SER A 34 -4.53 -10.03 3.71
N GLY A 35 -4.19 -8.87 3.16
CA GLY A 35 -2.82 -8.49 2.86
C GLY A 35 -2.71 -7.10 2.26
N LEU A 36 -1.48 -6.67 1.99
CA LEU A 36 -1.16 -5.37 1.42
C LEU A 36 -0.38 -5.53 0.11
N LEU A 37 -0.92 -4.99 -0.99
CA LEU A 37 -0.22 -4.73 -2.23
C LEU A 37 0.21 -3.26 -2.25
N TRP A 38 1.52 -3.03 -2.23
CA TRP A 38 2.11 -1.70 -2.26
C TRP A 38 2.56 -1.36 -3.69
N PHE A 39 1.74 -0.59 -4.41
CA PHE A 39 2.05 -0.13 -5.76
C PHE A 39 3.00 1.06 -5.69
N THR A 40 4.19 0.91 -6.25
CA THR A 40 5.19 1.97 -6.41
C THR A 40 5.47 2.23 -7.89
N GLY A 41 5.96 3.42 -8.21
CA GLY A 41 6.25 3.85 -9.58
C GLY A 41 6.05 5.35 -9.77
N LEU A 42 6.51 5.89 -10.90
CA LEU A 42 6.39 7.30 -11.25
C LEU A 42 4.94 7.79 -11.29
N SER A 43 4.72 9.09 -11.20
CA SER A 43 3.42 9.68 -11.53
C SER A 43 3.04 9.30 -12.97
N ALA A 44 1.74 9.15 -13.26
CA ALA A 44 1.24 8.72 -14.55
C ALA A 44 1.67 7.31 -15.04
N ALA A 45 2.38 6.51 -14.20
CA ALA A 45 2.72 5.13 -14.55
C ALA A 45 1.52 4.17 -14.58
N GLY A 46 0.35 4.57 -14.06
CA GLY A 46 -0.88 3.75 -14.10
C GLY A 46 -1.27 3.07 -12.79
N LYS A 47 -0.56 3.32 -11.68
CA LYS A 47 -0.80 2.68 -10.36
C LYS A 47 -2.27 2.71 -9.93
N SER A 48 -2.84 3.89 -9.79
CA SER A 48 -4.22 4.09 -9.33
C SER A 48 -5.25 3.47 -10.27
N THR A 49 -5.03 3.60 -11.58
CA THR A 49 -5.91 3.04 -12.61
C THR A 49 -5.98 1.52 -12.49
N ILE A 50 -4.81 0.85 -12.39
CA ILE A 50 -4.73 -0.60 -12.23
C ILE A 50 -5.38 -1.01 -10.90
N ALA A 51 -5.04 -0.36 -9.79
CA ALA A 51 -5.54 -0.72 -8.47
C ALA A 51 -7.08 -0.61 -8.37
N HIS A 52 -7.69 0.45 -8.90
CA HIS A 52 -9.16 0.59 -8.89
C HIS A 52 -9.86 -0.44 -9.78
N LEU A 53 -9.25 -0.85 -10.89
CA LEU A 53 -9.81 -1.93 -11.71
C LEU A 53 -9.65 -3.30 -11.03
N VAL A 54 -8.52 -3.55 -10.38
CA VAL A 54 -8.32 -4.74 -9.55
C VAL A 54 -9.35 -4.77 -8.41
N GLU A 55 -9.54 -3.66 -7.68
CA GLU A 55 -10.56 -3.54 -6.63
C GLU A 55 -11.96 -3.87 -7.17
N LYS A 56 -12.31 -3.33 -8.34
CA LYS A 56 -13.60 -3.60 -9.01
C LYS A 56 -13.80 -5.09 -9.32
N GLU A 57 -12.76 -5.78 -9.80
CA GLU A 57 -12.83 -7.23 -10.08
C GLU A 57 -12.89 -8.05 -8.80
N LEU A 58 -12.16 -7.66 -7.75
CA LEU A 58 -12.24 -8.28 -6.43
C LEU A 58 -13.63 -8.11 -5.82
N PHE A 59 -14.23 -6.92 -5.96
CA PHE A 59 -15.61 -6.67 -5.50
C PHE A 59 -16.63 -7.59 -6.18
N LYS A 60 -16.51 -7.83 -7.49
CA LYS A 60 -17.36 -8.80 -8.22
C LYS A 60 -17.21 -10.25 -7.70
N ARG A 61 -16.04 -10.57 -7.14
CA ARG A 61 -15.73 -11.87 -6.52
C ARG A 61 -16.12 -11.93 -5.04
N GLU A 62 -16.82 -10.91 -4.50
CA GLU A 62 -17.19 -10.75 -3.08
C GLU A 62 -15.97 -10.69 -2.14
N ILE A 63 -14.79 -10.29 -2.66
CA ILE A 63 -13.56 -10.14 -1.90
C ILE A 63 -13.46 -8.70 -1.38
N ARG A 64 -13.24 -8.54 -0.09
CA ARG A 64 -13.10 -7.23 0.56
C ARG A 64 -11.74 -6.62 0.23
N ALA A 65 -11.74 -5.60 -0.60
CA ALA A 65 -10.55 -4.83 -0.95
C ALA A 65 -10.81 -3.33 -0.73
N TYR A 66 -9.73 -2.55 -0.56
CA TYR A 66 -9.79 -1.09 -0.47
C TYR A 66 -8.54 -0.44 -1.04
N VAL A 67 -8.73 0.58 -1.91
CA VAL A 67 -7.64 1.35 -2.51
C VAL A 67 -7.30 2.55 -1.66
N PHE A 68 -6.03 2.67 -1.25
CA PHE A 68 -5.45 3.91 -0.72
C PHE A 68 -4.72 4.63 -1.84
N ASP A 69 -5.36 5.65 -2.41
CA ASP A 69 -4.75 6.52 -3.41
C ASP A 69 -4.05 7.71 -2.75
N GLY A 70 -2.84 8.02 -3.23
CA GLY A 70 -2.00 9.05 -2.65
C GLY A 70 -2.60 10.46 -2.66
N ASP A 71 -3.38 10.80 -3.69
CA ASP A 71 -4.05 12.10 -3.77
C ASP A 71 -5.28 12.13 -2.86
N ASN A 72 -6.10 11.06 -2.87
CA ASN A 72 -7.30 10.99 -2.03
C ASN A 72 -6.98 11.09 -0.54
N ILE A 73 -5.94 10.39 -0.08
CA ILE A 73 -5.50 10.41 1.32
C ILE A 73 -5.08 11.82 1.77
N ARG A 74 -4.56 12.65 0.85
CA ARG A 74 -4.17 14.03 1.12
C ARG A 74 -5.35 14.99 1.28
N HIS A 75 -6.56 14.60 0.90
CA HIS A 75 -7.77 15.37 1.19
C HIS A 75 -8.31 15.17 2.62
N GLY A 76 -7.81 14.17 3.34
CA GLY A 76 -8.25 13.85 4.71
C GLY A 76 -7.06 13.56 5.65
N LEU A 77 -6.75 12.29 5.83
CA LEU A 77 -5.77 11.79 6.81
C LEU A 77 -4.41 12.52 6.78
N ASN A 78 -3.95 12.92 5.60
CA ASN A 78 -2.65 13.55 5.40
C ASN A 78 -2.75 14.98 4.84
N SER A 79 -3.88 15.67 5.04
CA SER A 79 -4.13 17.02 4.53
C SER A 79 -3.17 18.07 5.10
N ASN A 80 -2.57 17.80 6.25
CA ASN A 80 -1.59 18.69 6.89
C ASN A 80 -0.14 18.46 6.41
N LEU A 81 0.11 17.53 5.48
CA LEU A 81 1.45 17.21 4.99
C LEU A 81 1.71 17.80 3.60
N GLY A 82 2.88 18.40 3.43
CA GLY A 82 3.39 18.89 2.15
C GLY A 82 4.14 17.82 1.35
N PHE A 83 5.16 18.25 0.59
CA PHE A 83 5.96 17.40 -0.30
C PHE A 83 7.45 17.43 0.02
N SER A 84 7.86 17.97 1.20
CA SER A 84 9.22 17.84 1.69
C SER A 84 9.59 16.36 1.87
N ARG A 85 10.88 16.07 2.05
CA ARG A 85 11.35 14.69 2.32
C ARG A 85 10.72 14.13 3.60
N GLU A 86 10.62 14.96 4.63
CA GLU A 86 10.04 14.63 5.94
C GLU A 86 8.54 14.38 5.82
N ASP A 87 7.80 15.26 5.13
CA ASP A 87 6.37 15.09 4.91
C ASP A 87 6.04 13.83 4.11
N ARG A 88 6.84 13.53 3.08
CA ARG A 88 6.69 12.28 2.31
C ARG A 88 6.90 11.05 3.18
N LYS A 89 7.93 11.05 4.03
CA LYS A 89 8.22 9.95 4.96
C LYS A 89 7.08 9.78 5.97
N GLU A 90 6.61 10.87 6.57
CA GLU A 90 5.47 10.83 7.52
C GLU A 90 4.18 10.39 6.83
N ASN A 91 3.92 10.84 5.59
CA ASN A 91 2.80 10.36 4.78
C ASN A 91 2.83 8.83 4.63
N LEU A 92 3.97 8.28 4.23
CA LEU A 92 4.11 6.83 4.04
C LEU A 92 4.01 6.07 5.37
N ARG A 93 4.55 6.62 6.46
CA ARG A 93 4.41 6.05 7.80
C ARG A 93 2.93 5.94 8.22
N ARG A 94 2.16 7.02 8.07
CA ARG A 94 0.72 7.01 8.41
C ARG A 94 -0.05 6.00 7.57
N ILE A 95 0.24 5.93 6.27
CA ILE A 95 -0.40 4.95 5.38
C ILE A 95 -0.07 3.52 5.78
N ALA A 96 1.19 3.23 6.13
CA ALA A 96 1.58 1.92 6.62
C ALA A 96 0.78 1.52 7.88
N GLU A 97 0.64 2.42 8.86
CA GLU A 97 -0.13 2.14 10.08
C GLU A 97 -1.63 1.91 9.79
N VAL A 98 -2.26 2.77 8.97
CA VAL A 98 -3.66 2.58 8.57
C VAL A 98 -3.85 1.29 7.77
N SER A 99 -2.93 0.99 6.84
CA SER A 99 -2.95 -0.27 6.09
C SER A 99 -2.91 -1.50 7.01
N LYS A 100 -2.14 -1.45 8.11
CA LYS A 100 -2.13 -2.53 9.12
C LYS A 100 -3.50 -2.75 9.75
N LEU A 101 -4.19 -1.67 10.10
CA LEU A 101 -5.54 -1.76 10.66
C LEU A 101 -6.54 -2.38 9.68
N PHE A 102 -6.47 -2.00 8.40
CA PHE A 102 -7.33 -2.58 7.37
C PHE A 102 -7.00 -4.05 7.08
N VAL A 103 -5.71 -4.41 7.04
CA VAL A 103 -5.28 -5.80 6.89
C VAL A 103 -5.72 -6.63 8.10
N ASP A 104 -5.60 -6.11 9.34
CA ASP A 104 -6.13 -6.76 10.54
C ASP A 104 -7.66 -6.87 10.48
N ALA A 105 -8.37 -5.88 9.94
CA ALA A 105 -9.81 -5.91 9.71
C ALA A 105 -10.25 -6.90 8.62
N GLY A 106 -9.31 -7.62 7.97
CA GLY A 106 -9.58 -8.66 6.98
C GLY A 106 -9.68 -8.16 5.54
N PHE A 107 -9.17 -6.96 5.22
CA PHE A 107 -9.19 -6.41 3.86
C PHE A 107 -7.90 -6.72 3.09
N ILE A 108 -8.03 -6.81 1.77
CA ILE A 108 -6.91 -6.68 0.84
C ILE A 108 -6.74 -5.19 0.57
N VAL A 109 -5.59 -4.63 0.97
CA VAL A 109 -5.27 -3.21 0.77
C VAL A 109 -4.45 -3.03 -0.50
N LEU A 110 -4.86 -2.10 -1.36
CA LEU A 110 -4.16 -1.71 -2.60
C LEU A 110 -3.64 -0.28 -2.42
N ALA A 111 -2.40 -0.13 -1.95
CA ALA A 111 -1.83 1.18 -1.61
C ALA A 111 -1.03 1.76 -2.78
N CYS A 112 -1.47 2.88 -3.36
CA CYS A 112 -0.92 3.51 -4.57
C CYS A 112 -0.14 4.77 -4.24
N PHE A 113 1.20 4.64 -4.13
CA PHE A 113 2.08 5.76 -3.78
C PHE A 113 3.33 5.74 -4.66
N ILE A 114 3.86 6.92 -5.00
CA ILE A 114 5.14 7.01 -5.72
C ILE A 114 6.23 6.32 -4.91
N SER A 115 6.30 6.60 -3.59
CA SER A 115 7.29 6.05 -2.64
C SER A 115 8.70 5.95 -3.26
N PRO A 116 9.31 7.11 -3.59
CA PRO A 116 10.44 7.15 -4.51
C PRO A 116 11.74 6.58 -3.95
N TYR A 117 11.87 6.44 -2.65
CA TYR A 117 13.10 6.01 -1.99
C TYR A 117 13.01 4.55 -1.53
N ARG A 118 14.07 3.78 -1.79
CA ARG A 118 14.18 2.37 -1.39
C ARG A 118 14.06 2.18 0.11
N ASP A 119 14.73 3.05 0.88
CA ASP A 119 14.70 2.99 2.36
C ASP A 119 13.28 3.14 2.92
N ASP A 120 12.46 4.03 2.32
CA ASP A 120 11.08 4.21 2.77
C ASP A 120 10.24 2.95 2.48
N ARG A 121 10.42 2.33 1.32
CA ARG A 121 9.73 1.08 0.96
C ARG A 121 10.21 -0.10 1.82
N ALA A 122 11.52 -0.19 2.07
CA ALA A 122 12.09 -1.19 2.97
C ALA A 122 11.55 -1.04 4.41
N TYR A 123 11.43 0.20 4.90
CA TYR A 123 10.80 0.47 6.20
C TYR A 123 9.35 -0.02 6.25
N ILE A 124 8.56 0.23 5.19
CA ILE A 124 7.17 -0.24 5.13
C ILE A 124 7.13 -1.76 5.12
N ARG A 125 7.91 -2.42 4.27
CA ARG A 125 8.00 -3.88 4.21
C ARG A 125 8.34 -4.48 5.59
N GLN A 126 9.29 -3.90 6.31
CA GLN A 126 9.65 -4.35 7.66
C GLN A 126 8.50 -4.22 8.66
N ARG A 127 7.62 -3.21 8.51
CA ARG A 127 6.42 -3.04 9.37
C ARG A 127 5.38 -4.14 9.17
N PHE A 128 5.44 -4.84 8.05
CA PHE A 128 4.58 -5.97 7.70
C PHE A 128 5.34 -7.32 7.76
N ALA A 129 6.49 -7.39 8.45
CA ALA A 129 7.22 -8.63 8.61
C ALA A 129 6.33 -9.71 9.25
N GLY A 130 6.17 -10.86 8.55
CA GLY A 130 5.25 -11.93 8.95
C GLY A 130 3.82 -11.79 8.41
N ASP A 131 3.50 -10.69 7.73
CA ASP A 131 2.22 -10.46 7.06
C ASP A 131 2.33 -10.65 5.54
N ASN A 132 1.18 -10.76 4.87
CA ASN A 132 1.11 -10.78 3.40
C ASN A 132 1.35 -9.36 2.86
N PHE A 133 2.61 -9.00 2.65
CA PHE A 133 3.03 -7.74 2.03
C PHE A 133 3.71 -8.01 0.70
N PHE A 134 3.28 -7.32 -0.35
CA PHE A 134 3.82 -7.46 -1.70
C PHE A 134 4.06 -6.09 -2.33
N GLU A 135 5.28 -5.86 -2.80
CA GLU A 135 5.68 -4.66 -3.52
C GLU A 135 5.44 -4.84 -5.02
N ILE A 136 4.53 -4.05 -5.58
CA ILE A 136 4.17 -4.07 -7.00
C ILE A 136 4.82 -2.89 -7.69
N TYR A 137 5.81 -3.14 -8.53
CA TYR A 137 6.46 -2.10 -9.31
C TYR A 137 5.72 -1.85 -10.62
N VAL A 138 5.04 -0.70 -10.70
CA VAL A 138 4.41 -0.24 -11.94
C VAL A 138 5.46 0.54 -12.74
N LYS A 139 6.15 -0.20 -13.61
CA LYS A 139 7.25 0.30 -14.42
C LYS A 139 6.72 1.07 -15.62
N CYS A 140 7.26 2.25 -15.84
CA CYS A 140 7.03 3.08 -17.02
C CYS A 140 8.20 4.06 -17.15
N SER A 141 8.67 4.32 -18.35
CA SER A 141 9.74 5.31 -18.57
C SER A 141 9.25 6.72 -18.23
N ILE A 142 10.18 7.57 -17.80
CA ILE A 142 9.87 8.98 -17.54
C ILE A 142 9.32 9.68 -18.78
N ALA A 143 9.85 9.33 -19.96
CA ALA A 143 9.41 9.90 -21.23
C ALA A 143 7.93 9.58 -21.51
N GLU A 144 7.53 8.32 -21.30
CA GLU A 144 6.13 7.91 -21.51
C GLU A 144 5.22 8.51 -20.42
N CYS A 145 5.68 8.62 -19.15
CA CYS A 145 4.94 9.29 -18.09
C CYS A 145 4.69 10.77 -18.39
N ILE A 146 5.70 11.49 -18.94
CA ILE A 146 5.57 12.88 -19.38
C ILE A 146 4.54 12.99 -20.52
N LYS A 147 4.60 12.09 -21.49
CA LYS A 147 3.64 12.07 -22.61
C LYS A 147 2.20 11.84 -22.14
N ARG A 148 2.00 10.98 -21.14
CA ARG A 148 0.67 10.70 -20.56
C ARG A 148 0.13 11.88 -19.76
N ASP A 149 0.90 12.43 -18.88
CA ASP A 149 0.64 13.54 -17.92
C ASP A 149 -0.84 13.95 -17.74
N PRO A 150 -1.74 13.05 -17.29
CA PRO A 150 -3.18 13.29 -17.27
C PRO A 150 -3.61 14.45 -16.36
N LYS A 151 -2.71 14.90 -15.48
CA LYS A 151 -2.96 15.97 -14.50
C LYS A 151 -2.17 17.26 -14.81
N GLY A 152 -1.38 17.29 -15.88
CA GLY A 152 -0.51 18.41 -16.23
C GLY A 152 0.56 18.72 -15.18
N GLN A 153 0.94 17.72 -14.37
CA GLN A 153 1.93 17.92 -13.29
C GLN A 153 3.37 17.91 -13.80
N TYR A 154 3.66 17.09 -14.80
CA TYR A 154 4.98 17.08 -15.45
C TYR A 154 5.25 18.40 -16.18
N ASP A 155 4.28 18.94 -16.91
CA ASP A 155 4.41 20.25 -17.56
C ASP A 155 4.75 21.35 -16.54
N LYS A 156 4.04 21.37 -15.41
CA LYS A 156 4.31 22.32 -14.31
C LYS A 156 5.68 22.09 -13.67
N ALA A 157 6.11 20.85 -13.48
CA ALA A 157 7.40 20.51 -12.91
C ALA A 157 8.55 20.90 -13.83
N LEU A 158 8.43 20.66 -15.14
CA LEU A 158 9.42 21.05 -16.15
C LEU A 158 9.55 22.58 -16.27
N LYS A 159 8.48 23.32 -16.04
CA LYS A 159 8.47 24.79 -15.95
C LYS A 159 8.96 25.32 -14.59
N GLY A 160 9.38 24.46 -13.66
CA GLY A 160 9.85 24.85 -12.32
C GLY A 160 8.75 25.33 -11.35
N ILE A 161 7.48 25.19 -11.72
CA ILE A 161 6.34 25.61 -10.89
C ILE A 161 6.16 24.64 -9.70
N ILE A 162 6.41 23.33 -9.90
CA ILE A 162 6.37 22.32 -8.84
C ILE A 162 7.82 21.93 -8.51
N PRO A 163 8.35 22.31 -7.35
CA PRO A 163 9.68 21.91 -6.92
C PRO A 163 9.69 20.45 -6.43
N ASN A 164 10.87 19.82 -6.43
CA ASN A 164 11.10 18.47 -5.90
C ASN A 164 10.15 17.40 -6.48
N TYR A 165 9.82 17.54 -7.78
CA TYR A 165 8.94 16.59 -8.45
C TYR A 165 9.70 15.33 -8.86
N THR A 166 9.21 14.18 -8.40
CA THR A 166 9.86 12.87 -8.64
C THR A 166 9.94 12.54 -10.13
N GLY A 167 11.14 12.22 -10.59
CA GLY A 167 11.43 11.94 -11.99
C GLY A 167 11.83 13.18 -12.82
N VAL A 168 11.70 14.41 -12.28
CA VAL A 168 12.15 15.66 -12.94
C VAL A 168 13.26 16.31 -12.13
N SER A 169 12.95 16.81 -10.93
CA SER A 169 13.89 17.50 -10.04
C SER A 169 14.20 16.73 -8.75
N ALA A 170 13.57 15.57 -8.55
CA ALA A 170 13.85 14.63 -7.47
C ALA A 170 13.95 13.20 -8.02
N PRO A 171 14.78 12.33 -7.41
CA PRO A 171 15.00 10.99 -7.91
C PRO A 171 13.80 10.06 -7.67
N TYR A 172 13.71 9.01 -8.50
CA TYR A 172 12.96 7.79 -8.22
C TYR A 172 13.94 6.62 -8.24
N GLU A 173 14.07 5.94 -7.11
CA GLU A 173 14.92 4.76 -6.96
C GLU A 173 14.08 3.53 -7.28
N GLU A 174 14.33 2.91 -8.43
CA GLU A 174 13.60 1.69 -8.82
C GLU A 174 13.78 0.59 -7.75
N PRO A 175 12.73 -0.22 -7.47
CA PRO A 175 12.84 -1.38 -6.59
C PRO A 175 13.88 -2.38 -7.13
N GLU A 176 14.69 -2.96 -6.23
CA GLU A 176 15.67 -3.98 -6.62
C GLU A 176 15.02 -5.37 -6.75
N ASN A 177 14.12 -5.69 -5.82
CA ASN A 177 13.48 -6.99 -5.74
C ASN A 177 11.97 -6.83 -5.45
N PRO A 178 11.18 -6.26 -6.38
CA PRO A 178 9.73 -6.20 -6.23
C PRO A 178 9.12 -7.60 -6.37
N ASP A 179 8.02 -7.84 -5.70
CA ASP A 179 7.32 -9.13 -5.78
C ASP A 179 6.59 -9.31 -7.12
N LEU A 180 6.21 -8.19 -7.77
CA LEU A 180 5.63 -8.18 -9.11
C LEU A 180 6.05 -6.93 -9.88
N ILE A 181 6.36 -7.09 -11.17
CA ILE A 181 6.61 -5.97 -12.10
C ILE A 181 5.49 -5.93 -13.14
N ILE A 182 4.87 -4.76 -13.27
CA ILE A 182 3.89 -4.43 -14.33
C ILE A 182 4.50 -3.33 -15.20
N ASN A 183 4.91 -3.68 -16.40
CA ASN A 183 5.45 -2.71 -17.35
C ASN A 183 4.33 -2.16 -18.24
N THR A 184 3.79 -1.00 -17.85
CA THR A 184 2.65 -0.35 -18.55
C THR A 184 3.05 0.36 -19.85
N GLU A 185 4.31 0.33 -20.23
CA GLU A 185 4.77 0.83 -21.51
C GLU A 185 4.56 -0.20 -22.63
N VAL A 186 4.59 -1.49 -22.26
CA VAL A 186 4.45 -2.62 -23.21
C VAL A 186 3.21 -3.48 -22.96
N MET A 187 2.60 -3.38 -21.78
CA MET A 187 1.38 -4.10 -21.44
C MET A 187 0.19 -3.15 -21.51
N ASP A 188 -0.89 -3.60 -22.13
CA ASP A 188 -2.17 -2.89 -22.07
C ASP A 188 -2.78 -2.94 -20.65
N LEU A 189 -3.82 -2.15 -20.43
CA LEU A 189 -4.46 -2.01 -19.12
C LEU A 189 -5.12 -3.33 -18.68
N THR A 190 -5.78 -4.03 -19.57
CA THR A 190 -6.48 -5.31 -19.24
C THR A 190 -5.49 -6.38 -18.83
N SER A 191 -4.41 -6.55 -19.58
CA SER A 191 -3.32 -7.48 -19.26
C SER A 191 -2.63 -7.11 -17.95
N SER A 192 -2.43 -5.80 -17.68
CA SER A 192 -1.86 -5.31 -16.44
C SER A 192 -2.73 -5.66 -15.22
N VAL A 193 -4.04 -5.46 -15.31
CA VAL A 193 -5.02 -5.81 -14.27
C VAL A 193 -5.04 -7.33 -14.05
N GLN A 194 -5.13 -8.11 -15.15
CA GLN A 194 -5.17 -9.57 -15.06
C GLN A 194 -3.91 -10.12 -14.37
N ARG A 195 -2.74 -9.58 -14.69
CA ARG A 195 -1.47 -9.97 -14.06
C ARG A 195 -1.46 -9.78 -12.54
N VAL A 196 -2.08 -8.70 -12.04
CA VAL A 196 -2.22 -8.47 -10.59
C VAL A 196 -3.22 -9.44 -9.97
N LEU A 197 -4.33 -9.72 -10.66
CA LEU A 197 -5.33 -10.69 -10.20
C LEU A 197 -4.74 -12.10 -10.12
N ASP A 198 -4.02 -12.54 -11.14
CA ASP A 198 -3.32 -13.83 -11.14
C ASP A 198 -2.32 -13.93 -9.99
N PHE A 199 -1.57 -12.85 -9.74
CA PHE A 199 -0.64 -12.79 -8.61
C PHE A 199 -1.36 -12.92 -7.26
N LEU A 200 -2.50 -12.25 -7.09
CA LEU A 200 -3.34 -12.36 -5.88
C LEU A 200 -3.88 -13.78 -5.70
N ASP A 201 -4.35 -14.41 -6.78
CA ASP A 201 -4.89 -15.76 -6.76
C ASP A 201 -3.83 -16.80 -6.32
N HIS A 202 -2.55 -16.59 -6.68
CA HIS A 202 -1.43 -17.46 -6.31
C HIS A 202 -0.76 -17.11 -4.96
N THR A 203 -1.12 -16.00 -4.34
CA THR A 203 -0.52 -15.53 -3.08
C THR A 203 -1.55 -15.42 -1.95
N ILE A 204 -2.20 -14.29 -1.82
CA ILE A 204 -3.12 -14.00 -0.71
C ILE A 204 -4.34 -14.94 -0.76
N LEU A 205 -4.87 -15.20 -1.94
CA LEU A 205 -6.10 -15.98 -2.13
C LEU A 205 -5.88 -17.50 -2.21
N ALA A 206 -4.64 -17.96 -2.39
CA ALA A 206 -4.31 -19.39 -2.48
C ALA A 206 -4.53 -20.16 -1.16
N GLY A 207 -4.51 -19.47 -0.01
CA GLY A 207 -4.63 -20.07 1.31
C GLY A 207 -6.09 -20.40 1.68
N LYS A 208 -6.38 -21.66 2.05
CA LYS A 208 -7.68 -22.02 2.62
C LYS A 208 -7.81 -21.42 4.03
N THR A 209 -8.87 -20.69 4.28
CA THR A 209 -9.25 -20.24 5.63
C THR A 209 -9.84 -21.44 6.38
N GLN A 210 -9.10 -22.03 7.34
CA GLN A 210 -9.63 -23.07 8.21
C GLN A 210 -10.37 -22.45 9.38
N GLY A 211 -11.61 -22.92 9.65
CA GLY A 211 -12.42 -22.48 10.78
C GLY A 211 -11.76 -22.81 12.13
N ARG A 212 -11.89 -21.91 13.08
CA ARG A 212 -11.67 -22.16 14.51
C ARG A 212 -13.01 -22.06 15.22
N ASP A 213 -13.22 -22.90 16.23
CA ASP A 213 -14.29 -22.67 17.19
C ASP A 213 -13.98 -21.37 17.97
N LEU A 214 -14.92 -20.44 17.95
CA LEU A 214 -14.80 -19.18 18.72
C LEU A 214 -14.74 -19.53 20.20
N THR A 215 -13.75 -18.99 20.89
CA THR A 215 -13.63 -19.14 22.35
C THR A 215 -14.88 -18.55 23.01
N PRO A 216 -15.48 -19.20 24.02
CA PRO A 216 -16.62 -18.65 24.75
C PRO A 216 -16.29 -17.27 25.34
N LEU A 217 -17.28 -16.39 25.39
CA LEU A 217 -17.13 -15.07 25.99
C LEU A 217 -16.67 -15.22 27.46
N PRO A 218 -15.73 -14.39 27.93
CA PRO A 218 -15.34 -14.39 29.34
C PRO A 218 -16.55 -14.04 30.22
N THR A 219 -16.73 -14.79 31.31
CA THR A 219 -17.87 -14.65 32.20
C THR A 219 -17.71 -13.51 33.22
N SER A 220 -16.56 -12.81 33.21
CA SER A 220 -16.30 -11.66 34.10
C SER A 220 -15.46 -10.58 33.40
N ILE A 221 -15.75 -9.33 33.72
CA ILE A 221 -14.92 -8.18 33.34
C ILE A 221 -13.66 -8.25 34.21
N LYS A 222 -12.49 -8.47 33.56
CA LYS A 222 -11.22 -8.26 34.27
C LYS A 222 -10.95 -6.76 34.29
N GLY A 223 -11.05 -6.17 35.47
CA GLY A 223 -10.66 -4.79 35.76
C GLY A 223 -9.13 -4.60 35.73
#